data_0c7d82954c2d651d3887e8359d742ba3
#
_entry.id   0c7d82954c2d651d3887e8359d742ba3
#
_cell.length_a   1.000
_cell.length_b   1.000
_cell.length_c   1.000
_cell.angle_alpha   90.00
_cell.angle_beta   90.00
_cell.angle_gamma   90.00
#
_symmetry.space_group_name_H-M   'P 1'
#
loop_
_entity.id
_entity.type
_entity.pdbx_description
1 polymer ?
#
loop_
_entity_poly.entity_id
_entity_poly.type
_entity_poly.pdbx_seq_one_letter_code
_entity_poly.pdbx_strand_id
1 'polypeptide(L)'
;MSGRPCRLARTGRTAMKIHYRVLPILADLIPAALSACDGILFDSLSICPHCNGNLADYDVKIKQFAVIIEGRNTRTITVRVKRFQCRECHAVVYAHQPFYPGSRIGSPVVDLCTTFASIMPYNRASTYLHQIGLVVDRWSVRNYSIKNTHKIATSGVYGIILPVSIVNLTALTTGAGEDTRLDPSDVLSACGYPSKNRERNHTAQ
;
A
#
# COMPACT_ATOMS: atom_id res chain seq x y z
N MET A 1 15.63 49.63 -45.15
CA MET A 1 15.33 49.77 -43.70
C MET A 1 15.08 48.40 -43.15
N SER A 2 16.05 47.86 -42.43
CA SER A 2 16.09 46.47 -41.99
C SER A 2 15.70 46.44 -40.52
N GLY A 3 14.50 45.89 -40.20
CA GLY A 3 14.04 45.66 -38.84
C GLY A 3 14.44 44.27 -38.34
N ARG A 4 15.33 44.21 -37.36
CA ARG A 4 15.68 42.93 -36.65
C ARG A 4 14.61 42.59 -35.62
N PRO A 5 14.15 41.34 -35.55
CA PRO A 5 13.23 40.94 -34.48
C PRO A 5 13.96 40.81 -33.17
N CYS A 6 13.34 41.40 -32.12
CA CYS A 6 13.79 41.39 -30.74
C CYS A 6 13.74 39.95 -30.19
N ARG A 7 14.88 39.39 -29.73
CA ARG A 7 14.95 38.12 -29.01
C ARG A 7 14.42 38.34 -27.58
N LEU A 8 13.24 37.80 -27.30
CA LEU A 8 12.74 37.68 -25.94
C LEU A 8 13.67 36.74 -25.14
N ALA A 9 14.25 37.29 -24.10
CA ALA A 9 15.07 36.55 -23.13
C ALA A 9 14.19 35.50 -22.44
N ARG A 10 14.52 34.22 -22.64
CA ARG A 10 13.99 33.13 -21.82
C ARG A 10 14.55 33.30 -20.41
N THR A 11 13.73 33.82 -19.49
CA THR A 11 13.98 33.74 -18.06
C THR A 11 14.07 32.28 -17.64
N GLY A 12 15.29 31.80 -17.42
CA GLY A 12 15.56 30.47 -16.90
C GLY A 12 14.94 30.31 -15.52
N ARG A 13 13.82 29.60 -15.44
CA ARG A 13 13.36 29.03 -14.17
C ARG A 13 14.40 28.02 -13.74
N THR A 14 15.25 28.40 -12.82
CA THR A 14 16.14 27.49 -12.10
C THR A 14 15.23 26.58 -11.27
N ALA A 15 14.88 25.41 -11.83
CA ALA A 15 14.17 24.39 -11.09
C ALA A 15 15.08 23.94 -9.94
N MET A 16 14.73 24.34 -8.73
CA MET A 16 15.41 23.91 -7.51
C MET A 16 15.34 22.38 -7.50
N LYS A 17 16.48 21.71 -7.67
CA LYS A 17 16.59 20.26 -7.59
C LYS A 17 16.40 19.88 -6.12
N ILE A 18 15.17 19.58 -5.72
CA ILE A 18 14.90 19.01 -4.41
C ILE A 18 15.48 17.59 -4.44
N HIS A 19 16.59 17.39 -3.74
CA HIS A 19 17.15 16.06 -3.51
C HIS A 19 16.38 15.44 -2.34
N TYR A 20 15.42 14.58 -2.64
CA TYR A 20 14.80 13.70 -1.65
C TYR A 20 15.85 12.67 -1.23
N ARG A 21 16.51 12.90 -0.10
CA ARG A 21 17.37 11.90 0.54
C ARG A 21 16.47 10.90 1.25
N VAL A 22 16.59 9.63 0.89
CA VAL A 22 15.99 8.55 1.66
C VAL A 22 16.72 8.47 3.00
N LEU A 23 15.96 8.44 4.08
CA LEU A 23 16.52 8.17 5.41
C LEU A 23 16.82 6.67 5.51
N PRO A 24 18.02 6.25 5.92
CA PRO A 24 18.38 4.82 6.04
C PRO A 24 17.36 4.03 6.85
N ILE A 25 16.85 4.60 7.94
CA ILE A 25 15.85 3.96 8.80
C ILE A 25 14.56 3.54 8.06
N LEU A 26 14.16 4.29 7.03
CA LEU A 26 12.97 3.92 6.24
C LEU A 26 13.25 2.72 5.32
N ALA A 27 14.51 2.58 4.86
CA ALA A 27 14.93 1.45 4.04
C ALA A 27 14.96 0.14 4.85
N ASP A 28 15.04 0.21 6.17
CA ASP A 28 14.96 -0.95 7.05
C ASP A 28 13.52 -1.19 7.53
N LEU A 29 12.84 -0.15 8.02
CA LEU A 29 11.51 -0.28 8.64
C LEU A 29 10.41 -0.70 7.66
N ILE A 30 10.40 -0.14 6.44
CA ILE A 30 9.31 -0.41 5.48
C ILE A 30 9.37 -1.85 4.96
N PRO A 31 10.53 -2.38 4.50
CA PRO A 31 10.63 -3.79 4.14
C PRO A 31 10.34 -4.74 5.30
N ALA A 32 10.81 -4.43 6.52
CA ALA A 32 10.52 -5.22 7.71
C ALA A 32 9.01 -5.30 8.00
N ALA A 33 8.31 -4.16 7.96
CA ALA A 33 6.87 -4.11 8.17
C ALA A 33 6.08 -4.90 7.11
N LEU A 34 6.51 -4.85 5.86
CA LEU A 34 5.88 -5.63 4.79
C LEU A 34 6.22 -7.12 4.90
N SER A 35 7.45 -7.47 5.32
CA SER A 35 7.87 -8.86 5.55
C SER A 35 7.07 -9.53 6.66
N ALA A 36 6.72 -8.80 7.71
CA ALA A 36 5.89 -9.32 8.80
C ALA A 36 4.47 -9.71 8.36
N CYS A 37 4.04 -9.26 7.18
CA CYS A 37 2.77 -9.67 6.58
C CYS A 37 2.86 -10.98 5.79
N ASP A 38 4.06 -11.57 5.60
CA ASP A 38 4.23 -12.75 4.76
C ASP A 38 3.49 -13.97 5.32
N GLY A 39 2.72 -14.64 4.47
CA GLY A 39 1.96 -15.84 4.82
C GLY A 39 0.71 -15.61 5.66
N ILE A 40 0.36 -14.37 6.02
CA ILE A 40 -0.87 -14.07 6.79
C ILE A 40 -2.09 -14.57 6.01
N LEU A 41 -3.02 -15.21 6.74
CA LEU A 41 -4.31 -15.65 6.21
C LEU A 41 -5.41 -14.65 6.57
N PHE A 42 -6.03 -14.07 5.57
CA PHE A 42 -7.24 -13.27 5.69
C PHE A 42 -8.46 -14.16 5.41
N ASP A 43 -9.27 -14.44 6.41
CA ASP A 43 -10.43 -15.35 6.34
C ASP A 43 -11.73 -14.75 6.90
N SER A 44 -11.68 -13.50 7.34
CA SER A 44 -12.83 -12.84 7.96
C SER A 44 -13.82 -12.34 6.92
N LEU A 45 -14.96 -13.01 6.81
CA LEU A 45 -16.17 -12.55 6.12
C LEU A 45 -17.36 -13.34 6.66
N SER A 46 -18.42 -12.67 7.13
CA SER A 46 -19.56 -13.33 7.76
C SER A 46 -20.78 -13.50 6.89
N ILE A 47 -21.00 -12.57 5.96
CA ILE A 47 -22.20 -12.56 5.10
C ILE A 47 -21.78 -12.18 3.67
N CYS A 48 -22.60 -12.58 2.70
CA CYS A 48 -22.37 -12.24 1.30
C CYS A 48 -22.58 -10.73 1.08
N PRO A 49 -21.62 -10.01 0.47
CA PRO A 49 -21.77 -8.57 0.20
C PRO A 49 -22.76 -8.26 -0.92
N HIS A 50 -23.25 -9.26 -1.66
CA HIS A 50 -24.19 -9.08 -2.77
C HIS A 50 -25.66 -9.27 -2.36
N CYS A 51 -25.94 -10.27 -1.50
CA CYS A 51 -27.31 -10.63 -1.15
C CYS A 51 -27.53 -10.85 0.35
N ASN A 52 -26.51 -10.62 1.18
CA ASN A 52 -26.48 -10.88 2.61
C ASN A 52 -26.73 -12.35 3.02
N GLY A 53 -26.67 -13.27 2.06
CA GLY A 53 -26.88 -14.68 2.28
C GLY A 53 -25.71 -15.39 2.95
N ASN A 54 -25.92 -16.67 3.31
CA ASN A 54 -24.93 -17.49 4.01
C ASN A 54 -23.77 -17.88 3.10
N LEU A 55 -22.57 -17.88 3.67
CA LEU A 55 -21.33 -18.21 2.98
C LEU A 55 -20.89 -19.65 3.32
N ALA A 56 -20.39 -20.35 2.32
CA ALA A 56 -19.68 -21.61 2.46
C ALA A 56 -18.22 -21.41 2.05
N ASP A 57 -17.33 -22.18 2.68
CA ASP A 57 -15.92 -22.19 2.33
C ASP A 57 -15.74 -22.65 0.88
N TYR A 58 -14.87 -21.96 0.13
CA TYR A 58 -14.60 -22.28 -1.26
C TYR A 58 -13.14 -22.71 -1.48
N ASP A 59 -12.19 -21.75 -1.41
CA ASP A 59 -10.75 -22.02 -1.50
C ASP A 59 -9.91 -20.89 -0.86
N VAL A 60 -8.59 -21.01 -0.97
CA VAL A 60 -7.64 -19.99 -0.52
C VAL A 60 -6.77 -19.56 -1.69
N LYS A 61 -6.73 -18.27 -1.98
CA LYS A 61 -5.87 -17.66 -2.99
C LYS A 61 -4.63 -17.06 -2.36
N ILE A 62 -3.47 -17.39 -2.93
CA ILE A 62 -2.20 -16.70 -2.64
C ILE A 62 -2.15 -15.44 -3.50
N LYS A 63 -1.88 -14.30 -2.86
CA LYS A 63 -1.78 -12.99 -3.52
C LYS A 63 -0.44 -12.34 -3.17
N GLN A 64 0.19 -11.72 -4.15
CA GLN A 64 1.39 -10.93 -3.94
C GLN A 64 1.04 -9.67 -3.16
N PHE A 65 1.71 -9.45 -2.03
CA PHE A 65 1.50 -8.26 -1.21
C PHE A 65 2.51 -7.17 -1.53
N ALA A 66 3.79 -7.53 -1.62
CA ALA A 66 4.88 -6.64 -1.98
C ALA A 66 6.03 -7.43 -2.63
N VAL A 67 6.97 -6.73 -3.26
CA VAL A 67 8.29 -7.25 -3.60
C VAL A 67 9.31 -6.35 -2.92
N ILE A 68 10.13 -6.93 -2.07
CA ILE A 68 11.15 -6.21 -1.30
C ILE A 68 12.56 -6.57 -1.77
N ILE A 69 13.51 -5.70 -1.45
CA ILE A 69 14.94 -5.94 -1.66
C ILE A 69 15.51 -6.51 -0.37
N GLU A 70 16.15 -7.65 -0.44
CA GLU A 70 16.80 -8.33 0.68
C GLU A 70 18.26 -8.59 0.31
N GLY A 71 19.14 -7.71 0.75
CA GLY A 71 20.54 -7.72 0.35
C GLY A 71 20.73 -7.49 -1.16
N ARG A 72 21.20 -8.52 -1.88
CA ARG A 72 21.38 -8.48 -3.35
C ARG A 72 20.23 -9.11 -4.13
N ASN A 73 19.27 -9.71 -3.43
CA ASN A 73 18.15 -10.43 -4.03
C ASN A 73 16.84 -9.68 -3.83
N THR A 74 15.80 -10.17 -4.48
CA THR A 74 14.43 -9.71 -4.25
C THR A 74 13.62 -10.84 -3.63
N ARG A 75 12.76 -10.50 -2.66
CA ARG A 75 11.83 -11.42 -2.04
C ARG A 75 10.40 -10.96 -2.30
N THR A 76 9.56 -11.89 -2.73
CA THR A 76 8.13 -11.64 -2.89
C THR A 76 7.42 -11.98 -1.58
N ILE A 77 6.77 -10.98 -1.01
CA ILE A 77 5.91 -11.12 0.15
C ILE A 77 4.51 -11.51 -0.33
N THR A 78 3.96 -12.57 0.21
CA THR A 78 2.66 -13.10 -0.19
C THR A 78 1.72 -13.20 0.99
N VAL A 79 0.43 -13.04 0.73
CA VAL A 79 -0.62 -13.27 1.72
C VAL A 79 -1.63 -14.27 1.18
N ARG A 80 -2.32 -14.95 2.07
CA ARG A 80 -3.38 -15.91 1.74
C ARG A 80 -4.73 -15.26 1.99
N VAL A 81 -5.62 -15.36 1.04
CA VAL A 81 -6.97 -14.79 1.14
C VAL A 81 -8.00 -15.87 0.89
N LYS A 82 -8.84 -16.12 1.89
CA LYS A 82 -9.92 -17.10 1.78
C LYS A 82 -11.01 -16.57 0.85
N ARG A 83 -11.55 -17.45 0.03
CA ARG A 83 -12.74 -17.18 -0.76
C ARG A 83 -13.89 -18.00 -0.24
N PHE A 84 -15.07 -17.44 -0.39
CA PHE A 84 -16.33 -18.05 0.02
C PHE A 84 -17.28 -18.09 -1.18
N GLN A 85 -18.12 -19.10 -1.24
CA GLN A 85 -19.25 -19.15 -2.17
C GLN A 85 -20.55 -18.87 -1.41
N CYS A 86 -21.34 -17.95 -1.91
CA CYS A 86 -22.66 -17.71 -1.36
C CYS A 86 -23.61 -18.86 -1.72
N ARG A 87 -24.39 -19.32 -0.72
CA ARG A 87 -25.35 -20.41 -0.92
C ARG A 87 -26.60 -19.96 -1.68
N GLU A 88 -26.95 -18.66 -1.61
CA GLU A 88 -28.15 -18.10 -2.23
C GLU A 88 -27.88 -17.58 -3.65
N CYS A 89 -26.89 -16.69 -3.83
CA CYS A 89 -26.62 -16.09 -5.14
C CYS A 89 -25.47 -16.75 -5.90
N HIS A 90 -24.83 -17.78 -5.34
CA HIS A 90 -23.70 -18.54 -5.92
C HIS A 90 -22.46 -17.70 -6.26
N ALA A 91 -22.43 -16.41 -5.90
CA ALA A 91 -21.27 -15.56 -6.12
C ALA A 91 -20.08 -16.03 -5.28
N VAL A 92 -18.87 -16.03 -5.88
CA VAL A 92 -17.62 -16.28 -5.17
C VAL A 92 -17.05 -14.93 -4.72
N VAL A 93 -16.88 -14.77 -3.41
CA VAL A 93 -16.44 -13.53 -2.78
C VAL A 93 -15.17 -13.76 -1.97
N TYR A 94 -14.35 -12.71 -1.85
CA TYR A 94 -13.13 -12.75 -1.06
C TYR A 94 -13.40 -12.31 0.38
N ALA A 95 -12.68 -12.88 1.32
CA ALA A 95 -12.54 -12.33 2.67
C ALA A 95 -12.06 -10.87 2.63
N HIS A 96 -12.25 -10.14 3.71
CA HIS A 96 -11.65 -8.81 3.87
C HIS A 96 -10.14 -8.93 3.68
N GLN A 97 -9.56 -8.06 2.85
CA GLN A 97 -8.17 -8.15 2.44
C GLN A 97 -7.60 -6.75 2.18
N PRO A 98 -6.30 -6.52 2.45
CA PRO A 98 -5.68 -5.21 2.26
C PRO A 98 -5.26 -5.00 0.79
N PHE A 99 -6.23 -5.01 -0.12
CA PHE A 99 -6.05 -4.78 -1.55
C PHE A 99 -7.14 -3.87 -2.10
N TYR A 100 -6.76 -2.91 -2.90
CA TYR A 100 -7.73 -2.14 -3.66
C TYR A 100 -8.35 -2.98 -4.80
N PRO A 101 -9.60 -2.70 -5.19
CA PRO A 101 -10.22 -3.37 -6.33
C PRO A 101 -9.35 -3.29 -7.58
N GLY A 102 -9.09 -4.44 -8.21
CA GLY A 102 -8.26 -4.53 -9.42
C GLY A 102 -6.74 -4.36 -9.19
N SER A 103 -6.29 -4.18 -7.93
CA SER A 103 -4.86 -4.16 -7.61
C SER A 103 -4.28 -5.58 -7.54
N ARG A 104 -3.03 -5.72 -8.03
CA ARG A 104 -2.26 -6.96 -7.94
C ARG A 104 -1.30 -7.00 -6.74
N ILE A 105 -1.09 -5.85 -6.09
CA ILE A 105 -0.22 -5.69 -4.91
C ILE A 105 -1.02 -5.11 -3.75
N GLY A 106 -0.50 -5.23 -2.55
CA GLY A 106 -1.12 -4.74 -1.32
C GLY A 106 -1.38 -3.23 -1.34
N SER A 107 -2.48 -2.81 -0.70
CA SER A 107 -2.88 -1.39 -0.64
C SER A 107 -1.77 -0.48 -0.08
N PRO A 108 -0.95 -0.85 0.92
CA PRO A 108 0.11 0.04 1.40
C PRO A 108 1.16 0.37 0.33
N VAL A 109 1.47 -0.59 -0.55
CA VAL A 109 2.42 -0.35 -1.66
C VAL A 109 1.78 0.53 -2.74
N VAL A 110 0.48 0.35 -3.02
CA VAL A 110 -0.28 1.25 -3.92
C VAL A 110 -0.32 2.66 -3.36
N ASP A 111 -0.54 2.81 -2.05
CA ASP A 111 -0.55 4.11 -1.36
C ASP A 111 0.79 4.82 -1.48
N LEU A 112 1.92 4.11 -1.30
CA LEU A 112 3.26 4.66 -1.52
C LEU A 112 3.44 5.12 -2.97
N CYS A 113 3.05 4.30 -3.95
CA CYS A 113 3.13 4.67 -5.36
C CYS A 113 2.36 5.95 -5.66
N THR A 114 1.12 6.05 -5.17
CA THR A 114 0.24 7.20 -5.38
C THR A 114 0.77 8.44 -4.66
N THR A 115 1.21 8.30 -3.41
CA THR A 115 1.76 9.41 -2.61
C THR A 115 3.00 9.98 -3.27
N PHE A 116 3.96 9.15 -3.67
CA PHE A 116 5.17 9.65 -4.31
C PHE A 116 4.93 10.17 -5.73
N ALA A 117 4.00 9.57 -6.48
CA ALA A 117 3.61 10.08 -7.79
C ALA A 117 2.92 11.45 -7.75
N SER A 118 2.34 11.84 -6.62
CA SER A 118 1.74 13.18 -6.43
C SER A 118 2.76 14.29 -6.22
N ILE A 119 3.97 13.96 -5.75
CA ILE A 119 5.02 14.93 -5.40
C ILE A 119 6.25 14.87 -6.31
N MET A 120 6.40 13.81 -7.10
CA MET A 120 7.53 13.64 -8.00
C MET A 120 7.16 12.86 -9.26
N PRO A 121 7.93 12.99 -10.38
CA PRO A 121 7.72 12.21 -11.60
C PRO A 121 7.84 10.69 -11.35
N TYR A 122 7.08 9.87 -12.08
CA TYR A 122 7.01 8.41 -11.93
C TYR A 122 8.37 7.69 -11.93
N ASN A 123 9.33 8.16 -12.75
CA ASN A 123 10.69 7.61 -12.74
C ASN A 123 11.39 7.82 -11.40
N ARG A 124 11.26 9.02 -10.83
CA ARG A 124 11.83 9.34 -9.52
C ARG A 124 11.12 8.56 -8.42
N ALA A 125 9.80 8.47 -8.48
CA ALA A 125 9.01 7.71 -7.52
C ALA A 125 9.44 6.23 -7.52
N SER A 126 9.61 5.60 -8.68
CA SER A 126 10.13 4.23 -8.80
C SER A 126 11.55 4.10 -8.23
N THR A 127 12.46 5.02 -8.55
CA THR A 127 13.82 5.02 -7.99
C THR A 127 13.79 5.22 -6.47
N TYR A 128 12.92 6.09 -5.97
CA TYR A 128 12.80 6.34 -4.53
C TYR A 128 12.22 5.11 -3.81
N LEU A 129 11.21 4.46 -4.37
CA LEU A 129 10.68 3.18 -3.87
C LEU A 129 11.78 2.11 -3.80
N HIS A 130 12.62 2.02 -4.83
CA HIS A 130 13.75 1.10 -4.83
C HIS A 130 14.76 1.42 -3.72
N GLN A 131 15.05 2.69 -3.47
CA GLN A 131 15.95 3.12 -2.40
C GLN A 131 15.41 2.82 -1.00
N ILE A 132 14.09 2.78 -0.81
CA ILE A 132 13.45 2.34 0.45
C ILE A 132 13.19 0.83 0.50
N GLY A 133 13.83 0.06 -0.38
CA GLY A 133 13.77 -1.40 -0.35
C GLY A 133 12.59 -2.06 -1.06
N LEU A 134 11.86 -1.34 -1.93
CA LEU A 134 10.70 -1.85 -2.66
C LEU A 134 10.95 -1.94 -4.16
N VAL A 135 10.56 -3.03 -4.78
CA VAL A 135 10.65 -3.21 -6.24
C VAL A 135 9.30 -2.89 -6.87
N VAL A 136 9.20 -1.67 -7.40
CA VAL A 136 8.02 -1.23 -8.19
C VAL A 136 8.52 -0.45 -9.40
N ASP A 137 8.20 -0.94 -10.59
CA ASP A 137 8.61 -0.27 -11.83
C ASP A 137 7.77 0.99 -12.12
N ARG A 138 8.31 1.85 -12.99
CA ARG A 138 7.69 3.13 -13.36
C ARG A 138 6.27 2.98 -13.90
N TRP A 139 6.00 1.93 -14.69
CA TRP A 139 4.69 1.71 -15.27
C TRP A 139 3.66 1.30 -14.23
N SER A 140 4.09 0.47 -13.27
CA SER A 140 3.29 0.09 -12.11
C SER A 140 2.96 1.31 -11.24
N VAL A 141 3.95 2.17 -10.93
CA VAL A 141 3.72 3.43 -10.22
C VAL A 141 2.68 4.29 -10.94
N ARG A 142 2.84 4.50 -12.26
CA ARG A 142 1.88 5.26 -13.06
C ARG A 142 0.48 4.63 -13.05
N ASN A 143 0.39 3.33 -13.26
CA ASN A 143 -0.89 2.63 -13.33
C ASN A 143 -1.64 2.69 -11.99
N TYR A 144 -0.95 2.49 -10.87
CA TYR A 144 -1.56 2.57 -9.55
C TYR A 144 -1.98 3.99 -9.21
N SER A 145 -1.17 5.00 -9.50
CA SER A 145 -1.52 6.40 -9.23
C SER A 145 -2.71 6.91 -10.06
N ILE A 146 -2.91 6.41 -11.30
CA ILE A 146 -4.05 6.80 -12.14
C ILE A 146 -5.32 6.03 -11.75
N LYS A 147 -5.20 4.73 -11.44
CA LYS A 147 -6.36 3.89 -11.13
C LYS A 147 -6.89 4.08 -9.71
N ASN A 148 -6.01 4.47 -8.78
CA ASN A 148 -6.40 4.69 -7.41
C ASN A 148 -7.01 6.09 -7.26
N THR A 149 -8.32 6.15 -7.19
CA THR A 149 -9.09 7.38 -6.96
C THR A 149 -9.35 7.66 -5.48
N HIS A 150 -8.92 6.76 -4.59
CA HIS A 150 -9.11 6.93 -3.15
C HIS A 150 -8.19 8.02 -2.60
N LYS A 151 -8.75 8.85 -1.72
CA LYS A 151 -7.95 9.84 -0.98
C LYS A 151 -7.08 9.12 0.04
N ILE A 152 -5.78 9.14 -0.18
CA ILE A 152 -4.81 8.52 0.72
C ILE A 152 -4.52 9.48 1.87
N ALA A 153 -4.74 9.01 3.10
CA ALA A 153 -4.31 9.72 4.29
C ALA A 153 -2.78 9.64 4.40
N THR A 154 -2.13 10.77 4.62
CA THR A 154 -0.67 10.87 4.73
C THR A 154 -0.26 11.51 6.04
N SER A 155 0.93 11.18 6.51
CA SER A 155 1.57 11.76 7.69
C SER A 155 3.00 12.17 7.36
N GLY A 156 3.46 13.26 7.98
CA GLY A 156 4.86 13.68 7.90
C GLY A 156 5.72 12.92 8.90
N VAL A 157 6.66 12.14 8.40
CA VAL A 157 7.58 11.36 9.23
C VAL A 157 9.02 11.77 8.84
N TYR A 158 9.75 12.36 9.75
CA TYR A 158 11.13 12.85 9.53
C TYR A 158 11.29 13.73 8.27
N GLY A 159 10.29 14.60 7.99
CA GLY A 159 10.31 15.48 6.81
C GLY A 159 9.93 14.81 5.49
N ILE A 160 9.53 13.55 5.51
CA ILE A 160 9.02 12.81 4.35
C ILE A 160 7.51 12.57 4.54
N ILE A 161 6.75 12.72 3.47
CA ILE A 161 5.32 12.42 3.47
C ILE A 161 5.15 10.93 3.18
N LEU A 162 4.58 10.19 4.14
CA LEU A 162 4.28 8.76 4.02
C LEU A 162 2.78 8.50 4.13
N PRO A 163 2.24 7.47 3.44
CA PRO A 163 0.87 7.01 3.68
C PRO A 163 0.70 6.52 5.12
N VAL A 164 -0.44 6.83 5.72
CA VAL A 164 -0.78 6.38 7.08
C VAL A 164 -0.80 4.85 7.18
N SER A 165 -1.18 4.16 6.11
CA SER A 165 -1.13 2.69 6.06
C SER A 165 0.27 2.13 6.32
N ILE A 166 1.31 2.75 5.75
CA ILE A 166 2.70 2.36 6.00
C ILE A 166 3.13 2.72 7.42
N VAL A 167 2.80 3.91 7.89
CA VAL A 167 3.14 4.35 9.26
C VAL A 167 2.53 3.41 10.30
N ASN A 168 1.27 3.04 10.14
CA ASN A 168 0.60 2.11 11.04
C ASN A 168 1.21 0.70 10.97
N LEU A 169 1.52 0.19 9.78
CA LEU A 169 2.19 -1.12 9.65
C LEU A 169 3.56 -1.13 10.32
N THR A 170 4.37 -0.08 10.15
CA THR A 170 5.66 0.02 10.84
C THR A 170 5.49 0.10 12.36
N ALA A 171 4.47 0.80 12.86
CA ALA A 171 4.18 0.87 14.29
C ALA A 171 3.79 -0.50 14.87
N LEU A 172 3.02 -1.31 14.13
CA LEU A 172 2.66 -2.67 14.55
C LEU A 172 3.89 -3.56 14.70
N THR A 173 4.85 -3.46 13.78
CA THR A 173 6.06 -4.31 13.81
C THR A 173 7.08 -3.87 14.85
N THR A 174 7.19 -2.57 15.13
CA THR A 174 8.10 -2.08 16.18
C THR A 174 7.59 -2.33 17.59
N GLY A 175 6.28 -2.47 17.78
CA GLY A 175 5.65 -2.81 19.07
C GLY A 175 5.57 -4.31 19.35
N ALA A 176 5.69 -5.15 18.34
CA ALA A 176 5.70 -6.60 18.45
C ALA A 176 7.15 -7.09 18.62
N GLY A 177 7.44 -7.96 19.59
CA GLY A 177 8.74 -8.62 19.69
C GLY A 177 9.03 -9.46 18.43
N GLU A 178 10.31 -9.83 18.21
CA GLU A 178 10.81 -10.49 16.99
C GLU A 178 10.04 -11.75 16.55
N ASP A 179 9.26 -12.38 17.43
CA ASP A 179 8.50 -13.64 17.18
C ASP A 179 6.99 -13.44 17.07
N THR A 180 6.48 -12.21 17.14
CA THR A 180 5.03 -11.99 17.17
C THR A 180 4.46 -11.91 15.77
N ARG A 181 3.70 -12.94 15.35
CA ARG A 181 2.89 -12.90 14.13
C ARG A 181 1.84 -11.79 14.24
N LEU A 182 1.78 -10.94 13.22
CA LEU A 182 0.74 -9.91 13.14
C LEU A 182 -0.64 -10.56 12.97
N ASP A 183 -1.62 -10.04 13.70
CA ASP A 183 -3.00 -10.44 13.52
C ASP A 183 -3.57 -9.88 12.20
N PRO A 184 -4.30 -10.69 11.41
CA PRO A 184 -4.90 -10.21 10.16
C PRO A 184 -5.82 -8.99 10.35
N SER A 185 -6.53 -8.88 11.48
CA SER A 185 -7.42 -7.74 11.77
C SER A 185 -6.64 -6.45 12.02
N ASP A 186 -5.47 -6.55 12.66
CA ASP A 186 -4.60 -5.41 12.91
C ASP A 186 -3.98 -4.89 11.61
N VAL A 187 -3.55 -5.81 10.73
CA VAL A 187 -3.06 -5.44 9.40
C VAL A 187 -4.16 -4.77 8.56
N LEU A 188 -5.39 -5.30 8.58
CA LEU A 188 -6.52 -4.65 7.91
C LEU A 188 -6.77 -3.25 8.46
N SER A 189 -6.79 -3.10 9.79
CA SER A 189 -6.98 -1.81 10.45
C SER A 189 -5.87 -0.81 10.10
N ALA A 190 -4.60 -1.25 10.12
CA ALA A 190 -3.46 -0.45 9.71
C ALA A 190 -3.57 0.05 8.28
N CYS A 191 -4.12 -0.79 7.37
CA CYS A 191 -4.38 -0.46 5.97
C CYS A 191 -5.67 0.37 5.75
N GLY A 192 -6.36 0.79 6.82
CA GLY A 192 -7.56 1.63 6.73
C GLY A 192 -8.86 0.86 6.43
N TYR A 193 -8.86 -0.48 6.55
CA TYR A 193 -10.06 -1.28 6.43
C TYR A 193 -10.78 -1.38 7.79
N PRO A 194 -12.13 -1.37 7.83
CA PRO A 194 -12.86 -1.48 9.09
C PRO A 194 -12.57 -2.84 9.75
N SER A 195 -12.08 -2.82 10.97
CA SER A 195 -11.96 -4.01 11.80
C SER A 195 -13.25 -4.21 12.61
N LYS A 196 -13.73 -5.46 12.71
CA LYS A 196 -14.96 -5.81 13.46
C LYS A 196 -14.91 -5.46 14.96
N ASN A 197 -13.75 -5.16 15.52
CA ASN A 197 -13.60 -4.90 16.96
C ASN A 197 -14.05 -3.50 17.40
N ARG A 198 -14.35 -2.57 16.50
CA ARG A 198 -14.78 -1.21 16.87
C ARG A 198 -16.26 -1.10 17.21
N GLU A 199 -17.09 -2.10 16.83
CA GLU A 199 -18.53 -2.06 17.09
C GLU A 199 -18.92 -2.48 18.51
N ARG A 200 -18.03 -3.12 19.28
CA ARG A 200 -18.35 -3.57 20.66
C ARG A 200 -18.20 -2.52 21.74
N ASN A 201 -17.58 -1.37 21.46
CA ASN A 201 -17.32 -0.33 22.49
C ASN A 201 -18.28 0.87 22.45
N HIS A 202 -19.28 0.90 21.55
CA HIS A 202 -20.25 1.99 21.48
C HIS A 202 -21.64 1.67 22.04
N THR A 203 -21.86 0.47 22.60
CA THR A 203 -23.17 0.09 23.19
C THR A 203 -23.15 -0.02 24.72
N ALA A 204 -22.16 0.60 25.38
CA ALA A 204 -22.11 0.68 26.84
C ALA A 204 -21.85 2.14 27.26
N GLN A 205 -22.87 2.99 27.07
CA GLN A 205 -23.12 4.21 27.84
C GLN A 205 -24.61 4.54 27.78
#